data_ce45046d50468918ad84f073eda66cdc
#
_entry.id   ce45046d50468918ad84f073eda66cdc
#
_cell.length_a   1.000
_cell.length_b   1.000
_cell.length_c   1.000
_cell.angle_alpha   90.00
_cell.angle_beta   90.00
_cell.angle_gamma   90.00
#
_symmetry.space_group_name_H-M   'P 1'
#
loop_
_entity.id
_entity.type
_entity.pdbx_description
1 polymer ?
#
loop_
_entity_poly.entity_id
_entity_poly.type
_entity_poly.pdbx_seq_one_letter_code
_entity_poly.pdbx_strand_id
1 'polypeptide(L)'
;CKSRIERRKESDMDIRLVALDLDGTTMNSDNRLSDYNRKSLEAAVQAGIQVVVASGRAFDALPKEVLAIPGLQYAISSNGAHITDLTTGKFIYSSYITPTTVDRAIDLAVKEHLMVEAFCHGKPYISEALYEDIRVNGSVYRNKEYVITTRTPIPDIFGFMRENREILENINFFFYGDDRLKEMRPRIQSLPDCNVVSSVKNNIEIGGINSSKAHALEILSRK
;
A
#
# COMPACT_ATOMS: atom_id res chain seq x y z
N CYS A 1 20.24 -53.12 -14.12
CA CYS A 1 19.39 -52.44 -13.14
C CYS A 1 19.09 -51.04 -13.64
N LYS A 2 17.92 -50.84 -14.23
CA LYS A 2 17.42 -49.47 -14.60
C LYS A 2 16.59 -48.97 -13.42
N SER A 3 17.11 -48.02 -12.67
CA SER A 3 16.35 -47.32 -11.65
C SER A 3 15.29 -46.45 -12.31
N ARG A 4 14.05 -46.83 -12.14
CA ARG A 4 12.85 -46.10 -12.50
C ARG A 4 12.73 -44.95 -11.50
N ILE A 5 13.16 -43.75 -11.89
CA ILE A 5 12.83 -42.51 -11.17
C ILE A 5 11.32 -42.30 -11.37
N GLU A 6 10.54 -42.66 -10.35
CA GLU A 6 9.14 -42.29 -10.29
C GLU A 6 9.10 -40.78 -10.18
N ARG A 7 8.72 -40.09 -11.29
CA ARG A 7 8.27 -38.70 -11.22
C ARG A 7 7.06 -38.73 -10.28
N ARG A 8 7.21 -38.13 -9.10
CA ARG A 8 6.05 -37.74 -8.29
C ARG A 8 5.13 -36.97 -9.24
N LYS A 9 3.88 -37.41 -9.38
CA LYS A 9 2.84 -36.60 -9.95
C LYS A 9 2.82 -35.31 -9.14
N GLU A 10 3.27 -34.18 -9.72
CA GLU A 10 2.92 -32.86 -9.23
C GLU A 10 1.39 -32.89 -9.15
N SER A 11 0.85 -32.69 -7.95
CA SER A 11 -0.57 -32.49 -7.80
C SER A 11 -0.91 -31.30 -8.68
N ASP A 12 -1.80 -31.48 -9.65
CA ASP A 12 -2.37 -30.38 -10.44
C ASP A 12 -3.06 -29.44 -9.43
N MET A 13 -2.30 -28.46 -8.94
CA MET A 13 -2.88 -27.38 -8.17
C MET A 13 -3.61 -26.49 -9.16
N ASP A 14 -4.93 -26.49 -9.09
CA ASP A 14 -5.78 -25.59 -9.87
C ASP A 14 -5.62 -24.16 -9.27
N ILE A 15 -4.61 -23.43 -9.77
CA ILE A 15 -4.38 -22.04 -9.38
C ILE A 15 -5.43 -21.17 -10.07
N ARG A 16 -6.36 -20.62 -9.28
CA ARG A 16 -7.44 -19.76 -9.78
C ARG A 16 -7.24 -18.29 -9.49
N LEU A 17 -6.39 -17.95 -8.51
CA LEU A 17 -6.09 -16.58 -8.13
C LEU A 17 -4.59 -16.40 -7.91
N VAL A 18 -4.04 -15.32 -8.44
CA VAL A 18 -2.66 -14.88 -8.19
C VAL A 18 -2.67 -13.44 -7.69
N ALA A 19 -2.13 -13.23 -6.50
CA ALA A 19 -1.95 -11.90 -5.92
C ALA A 19 -0.51 -11.42 -6.10
N LEU A 20 -0.34 -10.20 -6.58
CA LEU A 20 0.94 -9.62 -6.95
C LEU A 20 1.23 -8.37 -6.15
N ASP A 21 2.37 -8.38 -5.45
CA ASP A 21 2.95 -7.14 -4.95
C ASP A 21 3.60 -6.36 -6.11
N LEU A 22 3.67 -5.05 -6.00
CA LEU A 22 4.19 -4.17 -7.05
C LEU A 22 5.66 -3.82 -6.85
N ASP A 23 5.97 -3.18 -5.72
CA ASP A 23 7.28 -2.57 -5.48
C ASP A 23 8.33 -3.64 -5.18
N GLY A 24 9.38 -3.70 -6.00
CA GLY A 24 10.44 -4.71 -5.87
C GLY A 24 10.04 -6.14 -6.26
N THR A 25 8.82 -6.34 -6.81
CA THR A 25 8.31 -7.65 -7.24
C THR A 25 7.87 -7.62 -8.70
N THR A 26 6.76 -6.96 -9.01
CA THR A 26 6.20 -6.88 -10.37
C THR A 26 6.79 -5.74 -11.19
N MET A 27 7.13 -4.65 -10.50
CA MET A 27 7.77 -3.47 -11.09
C MET A 27 9.29 -3.62 -11.03
N ASN A 28 9.98 -3.13 -12.07
CA ASN A 28 11.44 -3.08 -12.12
C ASN A 28 12.01 -1.93 -11.24
N SER A 29 13.35 -1.78 -11.23
CA SER A 29 14.04 -0.71 -10.49
C SER A 29 13.64 0.71 -10.89
N ASP A 30 13.12 0.88 -12.11
CA ASP A 30 12.65 2.17 -12.63
C ASP A 30 11.16 2.42 -12.34
N ASN A 31 10.54 1.59 -11.49
CA ASN A 31 9.10 1.60 -11.20
C ASN A 31 8.22 1.43 -12.45
N ARG A 32 8.65 0.62 -13.40
CA ARG A 32 7.92 0.31 -14.63
C ARG A 32 7.59 -1.17 -14.73
N LEU A 33 6.46 -1.46 -15.34
CA LEU A 33 6.08 -2.80 -15.71
C LEU A 33 6.86 -3.23 -16.97
N SER A 34 7.67 -4.29 -16.88
CA SER A 34 8.37 -4.81 -18.05
C SER A 34 7.39 -5.44 -19.05
N ASP A 35 7.76 -5.44 -20.34
CA ASP A 35 6.95 -6.10 -21.38
C ASP A 35 6.78 -7.60 -21.11
N TYR A 36 7.79 -8.23 -20.52
CA TYR A 36 7.72 -9.64 -20.13
C TYR A 36 6.67 -9.86 -19.05
N ASN A 37 6.70 -9.08 -17.98
CA ASN A 37 5.72 -9.19 -16.89
C ASN A 37 4.32 -8.86 -17.39
N ARG A 38 4.15 -7.81 -18.19
CA ARG A 38 2.88 -7.47 -18.82
C ARG A 38 2.29 -8.66 -19.59
N LYS A 39 3.04 -9.24 -20.53
CA LYS A 39 2.59 -10.39 -21.33
C LYS A 39 2.28 -11.61 -20.47
N SER A 40 3.06 -11.84 -19.41
CA SER A 40 2.82 -12.95 -18.48
C SER A 40 1.50 -12.78 -17.72
N LEU A 41 1.20 -11.55 -17.27
CA LEU A 41 -0.06 -11.24 -16.58
C LEU A 41 -1.26 -11.33 -17.53
N GLU A 42 -1.14 -10.82 -18.74
CA GLU A 42 -2.17 -10.95 -19.77
C GLU A 42 -2.44 -12.43 -20.11
N ALA A 43 -1.39 -13.25 -20.22
CA ALA A 43 -1.54 -14.68 -20.45
C ALA A 43 -2.21 -15.41 -19.28
N ALA A 44 -1.89 -15.04 -18.04
CA ALA A 44 -2.55 -15.59 -16.84
C ALA A 44 -4.05 -15.26 -16.84
N VAL A 45 -4.42 -14.01 -17.14
CA VAL A 45 -5.82 -13.60 -17.25
C VAL A 45 -6.53 -14.36 -18.36
N GLN A 46 -5.90 -14.51 -19.54
CA GLN A 46 -6.46 -15.28 -20.67
C GLN A 46 -6.64 -16.77 -20.35
N ALA A 47 -5.80 -17.32 -19.49
CA ALA A 47 -5.93 -18.68 -18.98
C ALA A 47 -7.04 -18.85 -17.90
N GLY A 48 -7.79 -17.78 -17.60
CA GLY A 48 -8.86 -17.80 -16.60
C GLY A 48 -8.38 -17.62 -15.14
N ILE A 49 -7.12 -17.28 -14.94
CA ILE A 49 -6.57 -17.00 -13.61
C ILE A 49 -6.96 -15.57 -13.20
N GLN A 50 -7.57 -15.41 -12.03
CA GLN A 50 -7.84 -14.11 -11.48
C GLN A 50 -6.54 -13.47 -10.98
N VAL A 51 -6.10 -12.41 -11.63
CA VAL A 51 -4.93 -11.64 -11.22
C VAL A 51 -5.38 -10.46 -10.35
N VAL A 52 -4.75 -10.28 -9.18
CA VAL A 52 -5.07 -9.23 -8.22
C VAL A 52 -3.79 -8.48 -7.86
N VAL A 53 -3.82 -7.16 -7.95
CA VAL A 53 -2.75 -6.30 -7.43
C VAL A 53 -2.94 -6.12 -5.93
N ALA A 54 -1.88 -6.26 -5.13
CA ALA A 54 -1.90 -6.06 -3.68
C ALA A 54 -0.72 -5.19 -3.24
N SER A 55 -0.96 -3.89 -3.02
CA SER A 55 0.07 -2.88 -2.77
C SER A 55 -0.14 -2.08 -1.48
N GLY A 56 0.96 -1.57 -0.92
CA GLY A 56 0.91 -0.55 0.14
C GLY A 56 0.59 0.85 -0.37
N ARG A 57 0.61 1.07 -1.69
CA ARG A 57 0.29 2.36 -2.29
C ARG A 57 -1.19 2.70 -2.09
N ALA A 58 -1.51 3.98 -1.92
CA ALA A 58 -2.89 4.46 -2.06
C ALA A 58 -3.39 4.19 -3.48
N PHE A 59 -4.68 4.05 -3.69
CA PHE A 59 -5.27 3.66 -4.97
C PHE A 59 -4.83 4.57 -6.13
N ASP A 60 -4.90 5.89 -5.96
CA ASP A 60 -4.52 6.88 -6.97
C ASP A 60 -3.00 6.89 -7.28
N ALA A 61 -2.18 6.30 -6.39
CA ALA A 61 -0.74 6.13 -6.58
C ALA A 61 -0.36 4.78 -7.22
N LEU A 62 -1.34 3.94 -7.57
CA LEU A 62 -1.09 2.70 -8.32
C LEU A 62 -0.71 3.03 -9.77
N PRO A 63 0.25 2.29 -10.36
CA PRO A 63 0.67 2.51 -11.74
C PRO A 63 -0.48 2.28 -12.72
N LYS A 64 -0.82 3.29 -13.49
CA LYS A 64 -1.91 3.22 -14.50
C LYS A 64 -1.69 2.11 -15.52
N GLU A 65 -0.42 1.83 -15.89
CA GLU A 65 -0.06 0.78 -16.81
C GLU A 65 -0.36 -0.63 -16.27
N VAL A 66 -0.35 -0.82 -14.96
CA VAL A 66 -0.75 -2.09 -14.33
C VAL A 66 -2.27 -2.19 -14.27
N LEU A 67 -2.96 -1.11 -13.88
CA LEU A 67 -4.42 -1.10 -13.82
C LEU A 67 -5.07 -1.24 -15.21
N ALA A 68 -4.35 -0.88 -16.28
CA ALA A 68 -4.80 -1.01 -17.67
C ALA A 68 -4.64 -2.43 -18.25
N ILE A 69 -4.14 -3.42 -17.52
CA ILE A 69 -4.02 -4.81 -17.99
C ILE A 69 -5.44 -5.34 -18.24
N PRO A 70 -5.74 -5.80 -19.47
CA PRO A 70 -7.07 -6.31 -19.83
C PRO A 70 -7.47 -7.49 -18.93
N GLY A 71 -8.67 -7.41 -18.32
CA GLY A 71 -9.22 -8.44 -17.45
C GLY A 71 -8.73 -8.39 -16.00
N LEU A 72 -7.91 -7.43 -15.61
CA LEU A 72 -7.63 -7.15 -14.21
C LEU A 72 -8.90 -6.55 -13.56
N GLN A 73 -9.50 -7.28 -12.61
CA GLN A 73 -10.79 -6.90 -12.03
C GLN A 73 -10.67 -6.19 -10.68
N TYR A 74 -9.67 -6.54 -9.89
CA TYR A 74 -9.53 -6.05 -8.52
C TYR A 74 -8.14 -5.55 -8.22
N ALA A 75 -8.09 -4.49 -7.39
CA ALA A 75 -6.85 -3.98 -6.80
C ALA A 75 -7.02 -3.82 -5.29
N ILE A 76 -6.05 -4.32 -4.54
CA ILE A 76 -5.89 -4.11 -3.10
C ILE A 76 -4.89 -2.99 -2.92
N SER A 77 -5.27 -1.91 -2.23
CA SER A 77 -4.46 -0.72 -1.98
C SER A 77 -4.34 -0.40 -0.50
N SER A 78 -3.48 0.57 -0.15
CA SER A 78 -3.26 1.05 1.22
C SER A 78 -3.03 -0.10 2.22
N ASN A 79 -2.12 -1.05 1.86
CA ASN A 79 -1.81 -2.25 2.65
C ASN A 79 -3.02 -3.17 2.95
N GLY A 80 -4.06 -3.12 2.13
CA GLY A 80 -5.28 -3.90 2.32
C GLY A 80 -6.41 -3.13 2.98
N ALA A 81 -6.28 -1.82 3.14
CA ALA A 81 -7.38 -0.97 3.61
C ALA A 81 -8.52 -0.92 2.61
N HIS A 82 -8.25 -1.06 1.31
CA HIS A 82 -9.27 -1.09 0.28
C HIS A 82 -9.12 -2.28 -0.67
N ILE A 83 -10.27 -2.79 -1.12
CA ILE A 83 -10.40 -3.58 -2.34
C ILE A 83 -11.24 -2.76 -3.30
N THR A 84 -10.67 -2.43 -4.45
CA THR A 84 -11.36 -1.70 -5.53
C THR A 84 -11.77 -2.67 -6.62
N ASP A 85 -13.04 -2.63 -7.00
CA ASP A 85 -13.53 -3.22 -8.26
C ASP A 85 -13.19 -2.25 -9.39
N LEU A 86 -12.26 -2.63 -10.26
CA LEU A 86 -11.76 -1.80 -11.35
C LEU A 86 -12.78 -1.62 -12.48
N THR A 87 -13.80 -2.46 -12.55
CA THR A 87 -14.85 -2.34 -13.57
C THR A 87 -15.85 -1.26 -13.22
N THR A 88 -16.10 -1.06 -11.93
CA THR A 88 -17.05 -0.05 -11.42
C THR A 88 -16.36 1.17 -10.81
N GLY A 89 -15.07 1.09 -10.52
CA GLY A 89 -14.30 2.11 -9.79
C GLY A 89 -14.68 2.21 -8.31
N LYS A 90 -15.45 1.27 -7.76
CA LYS A 90 -15.95 1.35 -6.37
C LYS A 90 -15.10 0.54 -5.41
N PHE A 91 -14.95 1.04 -4.19
CA PHE A 91 -14.43 0.25 -3.07
C PHE A 91 -15.49 -0.77 -2.65
N ILE A 92 -15.16 -2.06 -2.76
CA ILE A 92 -16.04 -3.17 -2.33
C ILE A 92 -15.69 -3.67 -0.94
N TYR A 93 -14.59 -3.18 -0.38
CA TYR A 93 -14.16 -3.37 1.00
C TYR A 93 -13.37 -2.15 1.45
N SER A 94 -13.55 -1.76 2.73
CA SER A 94 -12.79 -0.69 3.38
C SER A 94 -12.50 -1.05 4.83
N SER A 95 -11.29 -0.74 5.29
CA SER A 95 -10.85 -0.86 6.68
C SER A 95 -10.13 0.43 7.07
N TYR A 96 -10.77 1.24 7.92
CA TYR A 96 -10.24 2.52 8.35
C TYR A 96 -9.60 2.42 9.74
N ILE A 97 -8.70 3.36 10.02
CA ILE A 97 -8.14 3.57 11.34
C ILE A 97 -9.26 4.12 12.24
N THR A 98 -9.35 3.66 13.49
CA THR A 98 -10.37 4.19 14.41
C THR A 98 -10.10 5.66 14.72
N PRO A 99 -11.15 6.50 14.90
CA PRO A 99 -10.99 7.93 15.22
C PRO A 99 -10.10 8.16 16.47
N THR A 100 -10.25 7.33 17.48
CA THR A 100 -9.41 7.39 18.69
C THR A 100 -7.93 7.18 18.38
N THR A 101 -7.62 6.25 17.48
CA THR A 101 -6.24 5.98 17.04
C THR A 101 -5.70 7.13 16.21
N VAL A 102 -6.53 7.69 15.31
CA VAL A 102 -6.16 8.88 14.53
C VAL A 102 -5.80 10.05 15.46
N ASP A 103 -6.66 10.37 16.43
CA ASP A 103 -6.42 11.46 17.37
C ASP A 103 -5.10 11.24 18.14
N ARG A 104 -4.85 10.04 18.66
CA ARG A 104 -3.59 9.69 19.34
C ARG A 104 -2.36 9.75 18.44
N ALA A 105 -2.52 9.33 17.19
CA ALA A 105 -1.46 9.41 16.19
C ALA A 105 -1.08 10.86 15.86
N ILE A 106 -2.08 11.74 15.75
CA ILE A 106 -1.88 13.18 15.56
C ILE A 106 -1.17 13.78 16.78
N ASP A 107 -1.66 13.50 17.99
CA ASP A 107 -1.06 14.03 19.24
C ASP A 107 0.40 13.60 19.38
N LEU A 108 0.71 12.33 19.06
CA LEU A 108 2.07 11.82 19.04
C LEU A 108 2.91 12.54 17.97
N ALA A 109 2.38 12.69 16.76
CA ALA A 109 3.11 13.33 15.65
C ALA A 109 3.40 14.80 15.92
N VAL A 110 2.43 15.54 16.45
CA VAL A 110 2.60 16.95 16.84
C VAL A 110 3.62 17.09 17.96
N LYS A 111 3.48 16.30 19.04
CA LYS A 111 4.39 16.34 20.20
C LYS A 111 5.83 16.03 19.82
N GLU A 112 6.03 15.08 18.94
CA GLU A 112 7.34 14.56 18.56
C GLU A 112 7.86 15.16 17.24
N HIS A 113 7.15 16.13 16.66
CA HIS A 113 7.50 16.78 15.39
C HIS A 113 7.76 15.78 14.26
N LEU A 114 6.88 14.76 14.14
CA LEU A 114 7.04 13.72 13.12
C LEU A 114 6.50 14.19 11.78
N MET A 115 7.20 13.79 10.72
CA MET A 115 6.70 13.95 9.36
C MET A 115 5.68 12.86 9.08
N VAL A 116 4.52 13.24 8.52
CA VAL A 116 3.43 12.32 8.21
C VAL A 116 2.89 12.50 6.80
N GLU A 117 2.43 11.40 6.23
CA GLU A 117 1.48 11.36 5.12
C GLU A 117 0.20 10.69 5.62
N ALA A 118 -0.95 11.08 5.07
CA ALA A 118 -2.25 10.47 5.36
C ALA A 118 -2.90 9.99 4.06
N PHE A 119 -3.47 8.78 4.07
CA PHE A 119 -4.22 8.27 2.93
C PHE A 119 -5.72 8.33 3.23
N CYS A 120 -6.47 8.94 2.33
CA CYS A 120 -7.90 9.18 2.47
C CYS A 120 -8.58 9.09 1.09
N HIS A 121 -9.67 8.35 0.97
CA HIS A 121 -10.38 8.13 -0.30
C HIS A 121 -9.48 7.69 -1.47
N GLY A 122 -8.54 6.81 -1.20
CA GLY A 122 -7.60 6.31 -2.20
C GLY A 122 -6.46 7.28 -2.56
N LYS A 123 -6.40 8.47 -1.94
CA LYS A 123 -5.40 9.50 -2.24
C LYS A 123 -4.42 9.70 -1.11
N PRO A 124 -3.13 9.85 -1.41
CA PRO A 124 -2.13 10.20 -0.42
C PRO A 124 -1.96 11.72 -0.32
N TYR A 125 -2.02 12.22 0.93
CA TYR A 125 -1.87 13.64 1.26
C TYR A 125 -0.61 13.88 2.08
N ILE A 126 0.00 15.05 1.89
CA ILE A 126 1.22 15.49 2.56
C ILE A 126 1.11 16.99 2.90
N SER A 127 1.81 17.47 3.94
CA SER A 127 1.85 18.92 4.19
C SER A 127 2.58 19.65 3.05
N GLU A 128 2.09 20.86 2.69
CA GLU A 128 2.75 21.71 1.68
C GLU A 128 4.23 21.96 2.02
N ALA A 129 4.53 22.20 3.30
CA ALA A 129 5.90 22.45 3.75
C ALA A 129 6.83 21.26 3.46
N LEU A 130 6.40 20.02 3.77
CA LEU A 130 7.17 18.81 3.49
C LEU A 130 7.25 18.51 1.98
N TYR A 131 6.16 18.75 1.25
CA TYR A 131 6.13 18.60 -0.20
C TYR A 131 7.13 19.53 -0.89
N GLU A 132 7.15 20.82 -0.51
CA GLU A 132 8.10 21.79 -1.06
C GLU A 132 9.55 21.50 -0.67
N ASP A 133 9.79 21.05 0.57
CA ASP A 133 11.13 20.61 0.98
C ASP A 133 11.61 19.45 0.10
N ILE A 134 10.78 18.43 -0.12
CA ILE A 134 11.12 17.32 -1.01
C ILE A 134 11.33 17.79 -2.44
N ARG A 135 10.49 18.71 -2.93
CA ARG A 135 10.61 19.26 -4.28
C ARG A 135 11.95 19.99 -4.51
N VAL A 136 12.44 20.70 -3.52
CA VAL A 136 13.70 21.46 -3.60
C VAL A 136 14.89 20.56 -3.28
N ASN A 137 14.89 19.93 -2.11
CA ASN A 137 16.05 19.27 -1.50
C ASN A 137 16.12 17.75 -1.76
N GLY A 138 15.05 17.16 -2.33
CA GLY A 138 14.92 15.72 -2.48
C GLY A 138 14.36 15.04 -1.25
N SER A 139 14.31 13.71 -1.29
CA SER A 139 13.79 12.91 -0.18
C SER A 139 14.77 11.81 0.16
N VAL A 140 14.96 11.58 1.47
CA VAL A 140 15.85 10.53 2.00
C VAL A 140 15.11 9.19 2.20
N TYR A 141 13.77 9.18 2.09
CA TYR A 141 12.95 8.00 2.40
C TYR A 141 12.17 7.47 1.19
N ARG A 142 11.96 8.27 0.14
CA ARG A 142 11.32 7.84 -1.11
C ARG A 142 11.92 8.55 -2.31
N ASN A 143 11.74 7.98 -3.50
CA ASN A 143 12.10 8.66 -4.74
C ASN A 143 11.33 9.99 -4.84
N LYS A 144 12.04 11.11 -5.07
CA LYS A 144 11.48 12.46 -5.19
C LYS A 144 10.36 12.53 -6.22
N GLU A 145 10.62 12.02 -7.42
CA GLU A 145 9.67 12.06 -8.52
C GLU A 145 8.35 11.34 -8.16
N TYR A 146 8.46 10.19 -7.50
CA TYR A 146 7.29 9.45 -7.03
C TYR A 146 6.45 10.27 -6.03
N VAL A 147 7.09 10.96 -5.07
CA VAL A 147 6.35 11.81 -4.12
C VAL A 147 5.67 12.96 -4.83
N ILE A 148 6.42 13.71 -5.66
CA ILE A 148 5.90 14.89 -6.34
C ILE A 148 4.73 14.56 -7.30
N THR A 149 4.77 13.40 -7.94
CA THR A 149 3.74 13.01 -8.92
C THR A 149 2.52 12.34 -8.32
N THR A 150 2.60 11.85 -7.08
CA THR A 150 1.52 11.06 -6.49
C THR A 150 0.88 11.69 -5.25
N ARG A 151 1.58 12.58 -4.52
CA ARG A 151 1.03 13.21 -3.32
C ARG A 151 0.26 14.48 -3.63
N THR A 152 -0.79 14.69 -2.85
CA THR A 152 -1.57 15.94 -2.86
C THR A 152 -1.10 16.79 -1.68
N PRO A 153 -0.43 17.94 -1.94
CA PRO A 153 -0.03 18.85 -0.87
C PRO A 153 -1.25 19.59 -0.30
N ILE A 154 -1.26 19.76 1.02
CA ILE A 154 -2.29 20.52 1.75
C ILE A 154 -1.66 21.38 2.83
N PRO A 155 -2.22 22.55 3.16
CA PRO A 155 -1.62 23.48 4.12
C PRO A 155 -1.51 22.91 5.54
N ASP A 156 -2.55 22.25 6.04
CA ASP A 156 -2.62 21.67 7.38
C ASP A 156 -2.98 20.18 7.32
N ILE A 157 -1.96 19.34 7.34
CA ILE A 157 -2.13 17.88 7.34
C ILE A 157 -2.84 17.37 8.59
N PHE A 158 -2.59 17.96 9.75
CA PHE A 158 -3.20 17.51 11.00
C PHE A 158 -4.66 17.93 11.12
N GLY A 159 -5.01 19.15 10.66
CA GLY A 159 -6.40 19.58 10.53
C GLY A 159 -7.18 18.67 9.58
N PHE A 160 -6.61 18.38 8.40
CA PHE A 160 -7.18 17.46 7.44
C PHE A 160 -7.41 16.05 8.04
N MET A 161 -6.44 15.52 8.78
CA MET A 161 -6.58 14.21 9.42
C MET A 161 -7.70 14.19 10.46
N ARG A 162 -7.87 15.27 11.26
CA ARG A 162 -8.96 15.38 12.23
C ARG A 162 -10.33 15.45 11.55
N GLU A 163 -10.45 16.23 10.48
CA GLU A 163 -11.70 16.36 9.71
C GLU A 163 -12.12 15.04 9.04
N ASN A 164 -11.14 14.22 8.64
CA ASN A 164 -11.37 12.96 7.92
C ASN A 164 -11.12 11.71 8.79
N ARG A 165 -11.07 11.83 10.11
CA ARG A 165 -10.65 10.75 11.02
C ARG A 165 -11.45 9.46 10.95
N GLU A 166 -12.69 9.52 10.44
CA GLU A 166 -13.56 8.36 10.28
C GLU A 166 -13.21 7.50 9.05
N ILE A 167 -12.41 8.04 8.12
CA ILE A 167 -12.16 7.44 6.81
C ILE A 167 -10.68 7.40 6.41
N LEU A 168 -9.77 7.60 7.37
CA LEU A 168 -8.33 7.45 7.09
C LEU A 168 -7.96 5.97 6.94
N GLU A 169 -7.30 5.67 5.83
CA GLU A 169 -6.87 4.33 5.44
C GLU A 169 -5.51 3.97 6.03
N ASN A 170 -4.61 4.95 6.00
CA ASN A 170 -3.22 4.78 6.41
C ASN A 170 -2.66 6.12 6.89
N ILE A 171 -1.83 6.07 7.93
CA ILE A 171 -0.96 7.16 8.33
C ILE A 171 0.47 6.65 8.28
N ASN A 172 1.31 7.34 7.54
CA ASN A 172 2.69 6.99 7.31
C ASN A 172 3.60 7.99 8.01
N PHE A 173 4.42 7.52 8.95
CA PHE A 173 5.40 8.31 9.69
C PHE A 173 6.77 8.11 9.07
N PHE A 174 7.49 9.19 8.80
CA PHE A 174 8.84 9.17 8.26
C PHE A 174 9.87 9.69 9.25
N PHE A 175 11.07 9.11 9.16
CA PHE A 175 12.14 9.39 10.10
C PHE A 175 13.45 9.72 9.38
N TYR A 176 14.12 10.77 9.85
CA TYR A 176 15.51 11.01 9.52
C TYR A 176 16.40 10.20 10.47
N GLY A 177 17.00 9.13 9.94
CA GLY A 177 17.92 8.27 10.66
C GLY A 177 17.29 7.15 11.49
N ASP A 178 18.08 6.10 11.68
CA ASP A 178 17.64 4.84 12.31
C ASP A 178 17.35 5.00 13.82
N ASP A 179 18.02 5.93 14.51
CA ASP A 179 17.86 6.08 15.96
C ASP A 179 16.50 6.67 16.31
N ARG A 180 16.05 7.68 15.56
CA ARG A 180 14.72 8.27 15.76
C ARG A 180 13.60 7.26 15.44
N LEU A 181 13.80 6.46 14.41
CA LEU A 181 12.86 5.39 14.08
C LEU A 181 12.80 4.34 15.21
N LYS A 182 13.94 3.91 15.75
CA LYS A 182 13.99 2.95 16.87
C LYS A 182 13.31 3.47 18.12
N GLU A 183 13.50 4.76 18.45
CA GLU A 183 12.84 5.44 19.57
C GLU A 183 11.32 5.49 19.39
N MET A 184 10.84 5.86 18.21
CA MET A 184 9.42 6.05 17.95
C MET A 184 8.65 4.74 17.70
N ARG A 185 9.31 3.71 17.22
CA ARG A 185 8.66 2.42 16.91
C ARG A 185 7.80 1.86 18.05
N PRO A 186 8.30 1.68 19.29
CA PRO A 186 7.48 1.13 20.37
C PRO A 186 6.29 2.04 20.71
N ARG A 187 6.44 3.35 20.56
CA ARG A 187 5.37 4.31 20.85
C ARG A 187 4.27 4.25 19.80
N ILE A 188 4.62 4.13 18.52
CA ILE A 188 3.64 3.96 17.44
C ILE A 188 2.99 2.57 17.53
N GLN A 189 3.74 1.53 17.86
CA GLN A 189 3.21 0.18 18.07
C GLN A 189 2.25 0.09 19.27
N SER A 190 2.31 1.03 20.22
CA SER A 190 1.38 1.08 21.34
C SER A 190 0.07 1.80 21.04
N LEU A 191 -0.11 2.35 19.84
CA LEU A 191 -1.39 2.90 19.41
C LEU A 191 -2.44 1.79 19.36
N PRO A 192 -3.66 2.03 19.84
CA PRO A 192 -4.69 1.00 19.93
C PRO A 192 -5.29 0.68 18.54
N ASP A 193 -5.88 -0.49 18.41
CA ASP A 193 -6.78 -0.90 17.32
C ASP A 193 -6.25 -0.57 15.91
N CYS A 194 -4.96 -0.75 15.69
CA CYS A 194 -4.35 -0.56 14.38
C CYS A 194 -3.36 -1.67 14.02
N ASN A 195 -3.19 -1.89 12.74
CA ASN A 195 -2.13 -2.70 12.17
C ASN A 195 -0.91 -1.81 11.91
N VAL A 196 0.29 -2.28 12.27
CA VAL A 196 1.54 -1.52 12.13
C VAL A 196 2.50 -2.27 11.21
N VAL A 197 2.92 -1.62 10.13
CA VAL A 197 3.85 -2.16 9.14
C VAL A 197 4.97 -1.18 8.82
N SER A 198 5.98 -1.63 8.10
CA SER A 198 7.02 -0.78 7.48
C SER A 198 7.26 -1.26 6.07
N SER A 199 7.12 -0.40 5.08
CA SER A 199 7.30 -0.71 3.66
C SER A 199 8.66 -0.27 3.12
N VAL A 200 9.30 0.69 3.78
CA VAL A 200 10.65 1.18 3.46
C VAL A 200 11.48 1.33 4.75
N LYS A 201 12.80 1.46 4.59
CA LYS A 201 13.73 1.46 5.72
C LYS A 201 13.40 2.49 6.81
N ASN A 202 12.93 3.67 6.42
CA ASN A 202 12.81 4.84 7.29
C ASN A 202 11.35 5.23 7.55
N ASN A 203 10.41 4.26 7.53
CA ASN A 203 9.01 4.54 7.82
C ASN A 203 8.38 3.57 8.81
N ILE A 204 7.27 4.00 9.38
CA ILE A 204 6.30 3.17 10.08
C ILE A 204 4.93 3.61 9.60
N GLU A 205 4.10 2.65 9.22
CA GLU A 205 2.75 2.87 8.74
C GLU A 205 1.75 2.26 9.71
N ILE A 206 0.66 2.95 9.98
CA ILE A 206 -0.50 2.40 10.67
C ILE A 206 -1.71 2.39 9.73
N GLY A 207 -2.47 1.32 9.81
CA GLY A 207 -3.76 1.15 9.11
C GLY A 207 -4.81 0.63 10.07
N GLY A 208 -6.05 0.48 9.63
CA GLY A 208 -7.11 -0.17 10.42
C GLY A 208 -6.69 -1.56 10.88
N ILE A 209 -7.25 -2.05 11.98
CA ILE A 209 -6.87 -3.35 12.58
C ILE A 209 -6.96 -4.52 11.60
N ASN A 210 -7.89 -4.47 10.66
CA ASN A 210 -8.08 -5.46 9.60
C ASN A 210 -7.40 -5.07 8.28
N SER A 211 -6.61 -3.99 8.26
CA SER A 211 -5.90 -3.54 7.07
C SER A 211 -4.65 -4.38 6.85
N SER A 212 -4.80 -5.49 6.15
CA SER A 212 -3.68 -6.30 5.67
C SER A 212 -3.97 -6.88 4.29
N LYS A 213 -2.93 -7.03 3.45
CA LYS A 213 -3.05 -7.66 2.12
C LYS A 213 -3.63 -9.07 2.24
N ALA A 214 -3.25 -9.82 3.27
CA ALA A 214 -3.73 -11.17 3.50
C ALA A 214 -5.23 -11.21 3.81
N HIS A 215 -5.70 -10.33 4.71
CA HIS A 215 -7.13 -10.25 5.05
C HIS A 215 -7.98 -9.80 3.86
N ALA A 216 -7.52 -8.81 3.09
CA ALA A 216 -8.19 -8.35 1.88
C ALA A 216 -8.27 -9.48 0.83
N LEU A 217 -7.21 -10.28 0.66
CA LEU A 217 -7.21 -11.44 -0.23
C LEU A 217 -8.17 -12.53 0.25
N GLU A 218 -8.24 -12.78 1.55
CA GLU A 218 -9.20 -13.73 2.14
C GLU A 218 -10.64 -13.31 1.83
N ILE A 219 -10.98 -12.02 1.98
CA ILE A 219 -12.29 -11.50 1.62
C ILE A 219 -12.57 -11.71 0.13
N LEU A 220 -11.61 -11.41 -0.73
CA LEU A 220 -11.77 -11.53 -2.17
C LEU A 220 -11.89 -12.99 -2.63
N SER A 221 -11.17 -13.92 -1.99
CA SER A 221 -11.21 -15.35 -2.34
C SER A 221 -12.54 -16.05 -2.01
N ARG A 222 -13.40 -15.40 -1.22
CA ARG A 222 -14.74 -15.91 -0.85
C ARG A 222 -15.85 -15.43 -1.81
N LYS A 223 -15.49 -14.58 -2.78
CA LYS A 223 -16.41 -14.08 -3.82
C LYS A 223 -16.40 -14.98 -5.05
#